data_b24f2f9eada30435675cbfc4001f9d40
#
_entry.id   b24f2f9eada30435675cbfc4001f9d40
#
_cell.length_a   1.000
_cell.length_b   1.000
_cell.length_c   1.000
_cell.angle_alpha   90.00
_cell.angle_beta   90.00
_cell.angle_gamma   90.00
#
_symmetry.space_group_name_H-M   'P 1'
#
loop_
_entity.id
_entity.type
_entity.pdbx_description
1 polymer ?
#
loop_
_entity_poly.entity_id
_entity_poly.type
_entity_poly.pdbx_seq_one_letter_code
_entity_poly.pdbx_strand_id
1 'polypeptide(L)'
;MRSHCPCPGLGVLAVLALSLAASLAPPANAQMTAEVQFAPGNYGTMLEGTITGHAYMDYHLGAKAGQTLFVELDAAETNGHGSVYFNILPPGSEGYAIFNSSMSADNTGSVELPETGTYTIRVYLMGNDRDADKTVSFRADVSIQ
;
A
#
# COMPACT_ATOMS: atom_id res chain seq x y z
N MET A 1 21.22 80.10 27.27
CA MET A 1 21.13 79.35 28.52
C MET A 1 20.23 78.17 28.29
N ARG A 2 20.71 77.03 28.57
CA ARG A 2 20.02 75.73 28.66
C ARG A 2 19.82 75.01 27.38
N SER A 3 20.85 74.33 27.04
CA SER A 3 20.88 73.14 26.13
C SER A 3 20.13 71.96 26.73
N HIS A 4 19.18 71.44 26.03
CA HIS A 4 18.65 70.12 26.32
C HIS A 4 19.01 69.20 25.22
N CYS A 5 19.81 68.16 25.56
CA CYS A 5 20.04 67.04 24.71
C CYS A 5 18.84 66.09 24.79
N PRO A 6 18.20 65.73 23.72
CA PRO A 6 17.31 64.57 23.70
C PRO A 6 18.19 63.32 23.46
N CYS A 7 18.07 62.38 24.36
CA CYS A 7 18.65 61.04 24.17
C CYS A 7 17.95 60.31 23.05
N PRO A 8 18.66 59.68 22.11
CA PRO A 8 18.06 58.79 21.14
C PRO A 8 17.67 57.49 21.80
N GLY A 9 16.39 57.15 21.69
CA GLY A 9 15.90 55.88 22.14
C GLY A 9 16.54 54.71 21.39
N LEU A 10 17.02 53.81 22.18
CA LEU A 10 17.55 52.52 21.69
C LEU A 10 16.41 51.67 21.20
N GLY A 11 16.25 51.55 19.90
CA GLY A 11 15.31 50.61 19.29
C GLY A 11 15.86 49.18 19.45
N VAL A 12 15.22 48.45 20.33
CA VAL A 12 15.46 47.00 20.43
C VAL A 12 14.79 46.30 19.25
N LEU A 13 15.57 45.93 18.27
CA LEU A 13 15.13 45.03 17.23
C LEU A 13 15.03 43.62 17.82
N ALA A 14 13.83 43.21 18.18
CA ALA A 14 13.52 41.82 18.50
C ALA A 14 13.55 41.00 17.20
N VAL A 15 14.63 40.29 16.95
CA VAL A 15 14.72 39.28 15.90
C VAL A 15 13.94 38.08 16.39
N LEU A 16 12.70 37.93 15.88
CA LEU A 16 11.89 36.72 16.08
C LEU A 16 12.50 35.62 15.20
N ALA A 17 13.36 34.79 15.78
CA ALA A 17 13.82 33.56 15.12
C ALA A 17 12.65 32.57 15.08
N LEU A 18 11.98 32.49 13.93
CA LEU A 18 10.98 31.48 13.64
C LEU A 18 11.72 30.16 13.40
N SER A 19 11.91 29.37 14.44
CA SER A 19 12.41 28.01 14.34
C SER A 19 11.35 27.13 13.66
N LEU A 20 11.56 26.88 12.35
CA LEU A 20 10.78 25.93 11.59
C LEU A 20 11.17 24.52 12.08
N ALA A 21 10.42 24.00 13.04
CA ALA A 21 10.55 22.60 13.43
C ALA A 21 9.99 21.76 12.27
N ALA A 22 10.90 21.25 11.42
CA ALA A 22 10.55 20.23 10.45
C ALA A 22 10.17 18.95 11.22
N SER A 23 8.88 18.71 11.38
CA SER A 23 8.36 17.44 11.88
C SER A 23 8.72 16.37 10.84
N LEU A 24 9.73 15.56 11.13
CA LEU A 24 9.97 14.32 10.43
C LEU A 24 8.83 13.36 10.81
N ALA A 25 7.73 13.41 10.06
CA ALA A 25 6.70 12.39 10.16
C ALA A 25 7.35 11.05 9.77
N PRO A 26 7.14 9.96 10.54
CA PRO A 26 7.59 8.64 10.13
C PRO A 26 6.97 8.33 8.77
N PRO A 27 7.71 7.63 7.88
CA PRO A 27 7.14 7.21 6.60
C PRO A 27 5.88 6.40 6.88
N ALA A 28 4.73 6.91 6.48
CA ALA A 28 3.51 6.13 6.45
C ALA A 28 3.76 4.94 5.50
N ASN A 29 3.39 3.73 5.92
CA ASN A 29 3.42 2.58 5.03
C ASN A 29 2.74 2.97 3.73
N ALA A 30 3.48 2.95 2.61
CA ALA A 30 2.94 3.41 1.36
C ALA A 30 1.89 2.41 0.86
N GLN A 31 0.61 2.78 1.01
CA GLN A 31 -0.51 2.08 0.43
C GLN A 31 -0.69 2.56 -1.01
N MET A 32 -0.61 1.63 -1.94
CA MET A 32 -0.95 1.85 -3.34
C MET A 32 -2.29 1.16 -3.62
N THR A 33 -3.10 1.77 -4.48
CA THR A 33 -4.43 1.24 -4.82
C THR A 33 -4.64 1.26 -6.32
N ALA A 34 -5.20 0.20 -6.87
CA ALA A 34 -5.62 0.11 -8.27
C ALA A 34 -6.93 -0.68 -8.41
N GLU A 35 -7.69 -0.36 -9.47
CA GLU A 35 -8.89 -1.10 -9.82
C GLU A 35 -8.55 -2.24 -10.79
N VAL A 36 -9.11 -3.42 -10.53
CA VAL A 36 -9.03 -4.55 -11.46
C VAL A 36 -10.10 -4.39 -12.53
N GLN A 37 -9.67 -4.35 -13.78
CA GLN A 37 -10.57 -4.26 -14.92
C GLN A 37 -10.31 -5.42 -15.87
N PHE A 38 -11.39 -6.12 -16.24
CA PHE A 38 -11.33 -7.13 -17.29
C PHE A 38 -11.71 -6.50 -18.63
N ALA A 39 -10.96 -6.86 -19.68
CA ALA A 39 -11.34 -6.47 -21.03
C ALA A 39 -12.74 -7.05 -21.38
N PRO A 40 -13.54 -6.38 -22.23
CA PRO A 40 -14.87 -6.88 -22.61
C PRO A 40 -14.81 -8.32 -23.09
N GLY A 41 -15.63 -9.20 -22.46
CA GLY A 41 -15.70 -10.62 -22.77
C GLY A 41 -14.59 -11.48 -22.09
N ASN A 42 -13.70 -10.88 -21.33
CA ASN A 42 -12.67 -11.58 -20.56
C ASN A 42 -13.07 -11.67 -19.08
N TYR A 43 -12.71 -12.78 -18.47
CA TYR A 43 -12.94 -13.07 -17.04
C TYR A 43 -11.63 -13.13 -16.26
N GLY A 44 -10.49 -12.84 -16.89
CA GLY A 44 -9.16 -12.84 -16.31
C GLY A 44 -8.32 -11.67 -16.79
N THR A 45 -7.33 -11.33 -15.98
CA THR A 45 -6.32 -10.30 -16.28
C THR A 45 -5.02 -10.58 -15.53
N MET A 46 -3.91 -10.12 -16.08
CA MET A 46 -2.62 -10.12 -15.42
C MET A 46 -2.38 -8.76 -14.77
N LEU A 47 -2.11 -8.76 -13.46
CA LEU A 47 -1.70 -7.59 -12.71
C LEU A 47 -0.19 -7.63 -12.52
N GLU A 48 0.45 -6.47 -12.61
CA GLU A 48 1.87 -6.32 -12.34
C GLU A 48 2.08 -5.16 -11.37
N GLY A 49 3.06 -5.29 -10.49
CA GLY A 49 3.38 -4.25 -9.53
C GLY A 49 4.75 -4.44 -8.92
N THR A 50 5.17 -3.44 -8.16
CA THR A 50 6.42 -3.44 -7.41
C THR A 50 6.17 -2.86 -6.03
N ILE A 51 6.61 -3.56 -4.99
CA ILE A 51 6.49 -3.12 -3.60
C ILE A 51 7.83 -3.21 -2.89
N THR A 52 8.03 -2.35 -1.89
CA THR A 52 9.26 -2.27 -1.10
C THR A 52 8.93 -2.28 0.38
N GLY A 53 9.57 -3.16 1.14
CA GLY A 53 9.50 -3.18 2.59
C GLY A 53 8.08 -3.37 3.12
N HIS A 54 7.61 -2.41 3.92
CA HIS A 54 6.29 -2.41 4.54
C HIS A 54 5.17 -1.86 3.63
N ALA A 55 5.50 -1.42 2.41
CA ALA A 55 4.48 -1.01 1.45
C ALA A 55 3.63 -2.21 1.00
N TYR A 56 2.40 -1.93 0.58
CA TYR A 56 1.49 -2.93 0.03
C TYR A 56 0.66 -2.34 -1.10
N MET A 57 0.16 -3.23 -1.94
CA MET A 57 -0.68 -2.89 -3.09
C MET A 57 -2.07 -3.50 -2.91
N ASP A 58 -3.10 -2.66 -2.94
CA ASP A 58 -4.50 -3.05 -2.89
C ASP A 58 -5.12 -3.00 -4.27
N TYR A 59 -5.59 -4.13 -4.76
CA TYR A 59 -6.36 -4.22 -6.00
C TYR A 59 -7.84 -4.42 -5.65
N HIS A 60 -8.68 -3.50 -6.10
CA HIS A 60 -10.13 -3.56 -5.88
C HIS A 60 -10.84 -4.24 -7.04
N LEU A 61 -11.68 -5.20 -6.73
CA LEU A 61 -12.42 -6.02 -7.68
C LEU A 61 -13.87 -6.10 -7.29
N GLY A 62 -14.77 -5.61 -8.16
CA GLY A 62 -16.22 -5.83 -8.02
C GLY A 62 -16.59 -7.25 -8.38
N ALA A 63 -17.35 -7.92 -7.52
CA ALA A 63 -17.78 -9.30 -7.71
C ALA A 63 -19.16 -9.56 -7.12
N LYS A 64 -19.78 -10.69 -7.51
CA LYS A 64 -21.07 -11.15 -7.03
C LYS A 64 -20.93 -12.37 -6.14
N ALA A 65 -21.83 -12.50 -5.17
CA ALA A 65 -21.93 -13.71 -4.36
C ALA A 65 -22.05 -14.96 -5.24
N GLY A 66 -21.32 -16.01 -4.88
CA GLY A 66 -21.30 -17.29 -5.61
C GLY A 66 -20.27 -17.36 -6.74
N GLN A 67 -19.65 -16.25 -7.14
CA GLN A 67 -18.52 -16.30 -8.06
C GLN A 67 -17.28 -16.87 -7.37
N THR A 68 -16.41 -17.48 -8.16
CA THR A 68 -15.10 -17.98 -7.69
C THR A 68 -13.99 -17.04 -8.16
N LEU A 69 -13.24 -16.49 -7.21
CA LEU A 69 -12.07 -15.68 -7.47
C LEU A 69 -10.83 -16.58 -7.42
N PHE A 70 -10.07 -16.59 -8.51
CA PHE A 70 -8.78 -17.25 -8.60
C PHE A 70 -7.67 -16.22 -8.66
N VAL A 71 -6.62 -16.41 -7.88
CA VAL A 71 -5.40 -15.58 -7.88
C VAL A 71 -4.18 -16.48 -7.79
N GLU A 72 -3.24 -16.28 -8.70
CA GLU A 72 -1.90 -16.90 -8.66
C GLU A 72 -0.86 -15.78 -8.67
N LEU A 73 0.01 -15.75 -7.66
CA LEU A 73 0.98 -14.68 -7.46
C LEU A 73 2.41 -15.21 -7.55
N ASP A 74 3.21 -14.60 -8.42
CA ASP A 74 4.62 -14.90 -8.60
C ASP A 74 5.50 -13.67 -8.42
N ALA A 75 6.68 -13.85 -7.79
CA ALA A 75 7.74 -12.86 -7.81
C ALA A 75 8.40 -12.84 -9.18
N ALA A 76 8.46 -11.68 -9.82
CA ALA A 76 9.10 -11.50 -11.12
C ALA A 76 10.58 -11.13 -10.97
N GLU A 77 10.86 -10.09 -10.16
CA GLU A 77 12.21 -9.61 -9.87
C GLU A 77 12.33 -9.21 -8.41
N THR A 78 13.48 -9.44 -7.80
CA THR A 78 13.73 -9.06 -6.42
C THR A 78 15.22 -8.88 -6.14
N ASN A 79 15.54 -8.00 -5.20
CA ASN A 79 16.86 -7.90 -4.57
C ASN A 79 16.94 -8.62 -3.21
N GLY A 80 15.92 -9.39 -2.87
CA GLY A 80 15.79 -10.20 -1.68
C GLY A 80 15.46 -11.66 -2.00
N HIS A 81 14.51 -12.22 -1.28
CA HIS A 81 14.08 -13.62 -1.43
C HIS A 81 12.82 -13.81 -2.28
N GLY A 82 12.12 -12.72 -2.60
CA GLY A 82 10.84 -12.77 -3.31
C GLY A 82 9.68 -13.24 -2.41
N SER A 83 9.72 -12.92 -1.13
CA SER A 83 8.70 -13.29 -0.13
C SER A 83 7.46 -12.40 -0.25
N VAL A 84 6.80 -12.47 -1.39
CA VAL A 84 5.58 -11.72 -1.71
C VAL A 84 4.37 -12.64 -1.57
N TYR A 85 3.30 -12.13 -0.94
CA TYR A 85 2.07 -12.86 -0.65
C TYR A 85 0.86 -11.97 -0.90
N PHE A 86 -0.32 -12.57 -0.91
CA PHE A 86 -1.56 -11.83 -1.01
C PHE A 86 -2.62 -12.33 -0.02
N ASN A 87 -3.51 -11.40 0.35
CA ASN A 87 -4.73 -11.69 1.08
C ASN A 87 -5.93 -11.29 0.22
N ILE A 88 -7.04 -12.00 0.37
CA ILE A 88 -8.34 -11.60 -0.19
C ILE A 88 -9.20 -11.10 0.96
N LEU A 89 -9.57 -9.82 0.92
CA LEU A 89 -10.41 -9.16 1.90
C LEU A 89 -11.84 -9.03 1.36
N PRO A 90 -12.86 -9.38 2.15
CA PRO A 90 -14.26 -9.23 1.74
C PRO A 90 -14.68 -7.75 1.73
N PRO A 91 -15.84 -7.41 1.12
CA PRO A 91 -16.34 -6.05 1.09
C PRO A 91 -16.42 -5.42 2.48
N GLY A 92 -15.94 -4.18 2.61
CA GLY A 92 -15.95 -3.41 3.85
C GLY A 92 -14.88 -3.82 4.88
N SER A 93 -14.03 -4.80 4.59
CA SER A 93 -12.94 -5.21 5.49
C SER A 93 -11.64 -4.49 5.16
N GLU A 94 -10.95 -4.00 6.19
CA GLU A 94 -9.61 -3.43 6.08
C GLU A 94 -8.51 -4.34 6.64
N GLY A 95 -8.87 -5.37 7.41
CA GLY A 95 -7.89 -6.24 8.08
C GLY A 95 -8.26 -7.71 8.12
N TYR A 96 -9.54 -8.05 8.04
CA TYR A 96 -9.98 -9.44 8.01
C TYR A 96 -9.90 -9.99 6.57
N ALA A 97 -9.18 -11.09 6.39
CA ALA A 97 -9.05 -11.78 5.12
C ALA A 97 -9.83 -13.09 5.12
N ILE A 98 -10.52 -13.39 4.01
CA ILE A 98 -11.15 -14.70 3.79
C ILE A 98 -10.18 -15.71 3.20
N PHE A 99 -9.04 -15.24 2.67
CA PHE A 99 -7.95 -16.07 2.16
C PHE A 99 -6.60 -15.40 2.43
N ASN A 100 -5.59 -16.21 2.78
CA ASN A 100 -4.22 -15.77 3.01
C ASN A 100 -3.25 -16.73 2.29
N SER A 101 -2.57 -16.23 1.27
CA SER A 101 -1.67 -17.05 0.45
C SER A 101 -0.40 -17.48 1.15
N SER A 102 0.01 -16.81 2.23
CA SER A 102 1.16 -17.24 3.03
C SER A 102 0.96 -18.60 3.72
N MET A 103 -0.29 -19.06 3.79
CA MET A 103 -0.66 -20.39 4.29
C MET A 103 -0.83 -21.42 3.18
N SER A 104 -0.69 -21.02 1.92
CA SER A 104 -0.75 -21.88 0.75
C SER A 104 0.66 -22.28 0.31
N ALA A 105 0.81 -23.50 -0.22
CA ALA A 105 2.12 -24.01 -0.60
C ALA A 105 2.69 -23.36 -1.88
N ASP A 106 1.83 -22.89 -2.76
CA ASP A 106 2.15 -22.43 -4.12
C ASP A 106 1.74 -20.98 -4.41
N ASN A 107 1.38 -20.22 -3.37
CA ASN A 107 0.95 -18.82 -3.47
C ASN A 107 -0.25 -18.63 -4.43
N THR A 108 -1.12 -19.63 -4.48
CA THR A 108 -2.32 -19.68 -5.32
C THR A 108 -3.56 -19.77 -4.43
N GLY A 109 -4.62 -19.07 -4.80
CA GLY A 109 -5.90 -19.10 -4.11
C GLY A 109 -7.06 -19.26 -5.06
N SER A 110 -8.04 -20.09 -4.68
CA SER A 110 -9.33 -20.22 -5.35
C SER A 110 -10.42 -20.14 -4.27
N VAL A 111 -11.23 -19.09 -4.30
CA VAL A 111 -12.20 -18.80 -3.25
C VAL A 111 -13.57 -18.51 -3.83
N GLU A 112 -14.58 -19.24 -3.37
CA GLU A 112 -15.98 -18.88 -3.62
C GLU A 112 -16.33 -17.64 -2.77
N LEU A 113 -16.84 -16.61 -3.42
CA LEU A 113 -17.12 -15.33 -2.80
C LEU A 113 -18.47 -15.34 -2.10
N PRO A 114 -18.52 -15.05 -0.77
CA PRO A 114 -19.75 -15.20 0.02
C PRO A 114 -20.77 -14.08 -0.20
N GLU A 115 -20.34 -12.92 -0.70
CA GLU A 115 -21.23 -11.74 -0.83
C GLU A 115 -20.93 -10.92 -2.08
N THR A 116 -21.90 -10.13 -2.51
CA THR A 116 -21.75 -9.18 -3.61
C THR A 116 -21.12 -7.88 -3.09
N GLY A 117 -20.09 -7.38 -3.76
CA GLY A 117 -19.45 -6.11 -3.41
C GLY A 117 -18.05 -6.00 -3.97
N THR A 118 -17.30 -5.05 -3.44
CA THR A 118 -15.89 -4.82 -3.80
C THR A 118 -14.97 -5.57 -2.87
N TYR A 119 -14.24 -6.53 -3.44
CA TYR A 119 -13.18 -7.28 -2.76
C TYR A 119 -11.84 -6.57 -2.94
N THR A 120 -10.93 -6.80 -2.00
CA THR A 120 -9.56 -6.29 -2.09
C THR A 120 -8.58 -7.47 -2.14
N ILE A 121 -7.74 -7.48 -3.16
CA ILE A 121 -6.56 -8.35 -3.22
C ILE A 121 -5.39 -7.50 -2.74
N ARG A 122 -4.91 -7.77 -1.52
CA ARG A 122 -3.77 -7.06 -0.93
C ARG A 122 -2.50 -7.83 -1.12
N VAL A 123 -1.55 -7.26 -1.86
CA VAL A 123 -0.21 -7.84 -2.08
C VAL A 123 0.79 -7.16 -1.16
N TYR A 124 1.59 -7.95 -0.44
CA TYR A 124 2.53 -7.46 0.58
C TYR A 124 3.76 -8.36 0.70
N LEU A 125 4.81 -7.87 1.34
CA LEU A 125 6.02 -8.64 1.65
C LEU A 125 5.99 -9.17 3.08
N MET A 126 6.69 -10.27 3.31
CA MET A 126 6.89 -10.86 4.63
C MET A 126 8.37 -11.11 4.93
N GLY A 127 8.65 -11.35 6.22
CA GLY A 127 9.96 -11.76 6.70
C GLY A 127 11.05 -10.74 6.40
N ASN A 128 12.21 -11.23 6.01
CA ASN A 128 13.37 -10.38 5.75
C ASN A 128 13.14 -9.37 4.61
N ASP A 129 12.39 -9.73 3.58
CA ASP A 129 12.11 -8.83 2.45
C ASP A 129 11.33 -7.60 2.90
N ARG A 130 10.39 -7.77 3.83
CA ARG A 130 9.69 -6.66 4.47
C ARG A 130 10.61 -5.88 5.41
N ASP A 131 11.31 -6.56 6.31
CA ASP A 131 12.00 -5.94 7.43
C ASP A 131 13.33 -5.28 7.02
N ALA A 132 13.92 -5.72 5.91
CA ALA A 132 15.16 -5.15 5.34
C ALA A 132 14.90 -4.27 4.10
N ASP A 133 13.67 -3.76 3.94
CA ASP A 133 13.26 -2.87 2.85
C ASP A 133 13.66 -3.37 1.45
N LYS A 134 13.49 -4.67 1.21
CA LYS A 134 13.73 -5.25 -0.11
C LYS A 134 12.63 -4.86 -1.07
N THR A 135 12.97 -4.82 -2.36
CA THR A 135 12.03 -4.53 -3.44
C THR A 135 11.70 -5.82 -4.19
N VAL A 136 10.42 -6.05 -4.41
CA VAL A 136 9.91 -7.20 -5.16
C VAL A 136 8.94 -6.71 -6.22
N SER A 137 9.23 -7.03 -7.46
CA SER A 137 8.27 -6.93 -8.57
C SER A 137 7.53 -8.25 -8.69
N PHE A 138 6.22 -8.17 -8.91
CA PHE A 138 5.35 -9.35 -8.93
C PHE A 138 4.41 -9.34 -10.13
N ARG A 139 3.90 -10.52 -10.44
CA ARG A 139 2.78 -10.75 -11.35
C ARG A 139 1.70 -11.52 -10.64
N ALA A 140 0.46 -11.13 -10.87
CA ALA A 140 -0.69 -11.84 -10.35
C ALA A 140 -1.66 -12.14 -11.49
N ASP A 141 -1.90 -13.41 -11.75
CA ASP A 141 -2.98 -13.84 -12.64
C ASP A 141 -4.27 -13.87 -11.82
N VAL A 142 -5.25 -13.08 -12.24
CA VAL A 142 -6.52 -12.93 -11.55
C VAL A 142 -7.65 -13.28 -12.49
N SER A 143 -8.51 -14.19 -12.09
CA SER A 143 -9.72 -14.52 -12.83
C SER A 143 -10.93 -14.67 -11.92
N ILE A 144 -12.11 -14.46 -12.51
CA ILE A 144 -13.39 -14.58 -11.82
C ILE A 144 -14.38 -15.34 -12.68
N GLN A 145 -15.11 -16.29 -12.09
CA GLN A 145 -16.09 -17.13 -12.79
C GLN A 145 -17.41 -17.20 -12.02
#